data_ee1bdb358a1ec7268621ef76013a9986
#
_entry.id   ee1bdb358a1ec7268621ef76013a9986
#
_cell.length_a   1.000
_cell.length_b   1.000
_cell.length_c   1.000
_cell.angle_alpha   90.00
_cell.angle_beta   90.00
_cell.angle_gamma   90.00
#
_symmetry.space_group_name_H-M   'P 1'
#
loop_
_entity.id
_entity.type
_entity.pdbx_description
1 polymer ?
#
loop_
_entity_poly.entity_id
_entity_poly.type
_entity_poly.pdbx_seq_one_letter_code
_entity_poly.pdbx_strand_id
1 'polypeptide(L)'
;MRALVLRPQPGADATAARIRAGGGEAIVAPMFQVQPVTWDVPDPAAHDALVFTSANAVRHAGVGLARLKSLPVFAVGESTARAARATGLDVRTVGSDNAETLFADIAAAGVMRPLRLVGADHGAVTRSDLIVTTRIVYRADAATKLPPDAIEALAAGAIALLHSPRAAALFGSMIGTSPQRAGIQIAAISAAAAKAAGEGWQALTIATVPTDQALLAAAARLCETGAGPENHAGA
;
A
#
# COMPACT_ATOMS: atom_id res chain seq x y z
N MET A 1 -18.38 -4.33 -13.17
CA MET A 1 -18.07 -4.10 -11.73
C MET A 1 -17.81 -2.63 -11.51
N ARG A 2 -18.44 -2.02 -10.49
CA ARG A 2 -18.07 -0.69 -9.98
C ARG A 2 -17.26 -0.86 -8.71
N ALA A 3 -16.12 -0.21 -8.58
CA ALA A 3 -15.24 -0.40 -7.42
C ALA A 3 -14.68 0.92 -6.88
N LEU A 4 -14.57 1.00 -5.54
CA LEU A 4 -13.96 2.10 -4.82
C LEU A 4 -12.52 1.71 -4.43
N VAL A 5 -11.53 2.42 -4.97
CA VAL A 5 -10.11 2.16 -4.77
C VAL A 5 -9.57 3.03 -3.66
N LEU A 6 -9.19 2.42 -2.53
CA LEU A 6 -8.84 3.10 -1.27
C LEU A 6 -7.33 3.16 -0.99
N ARG A 7 -6.50 2.54 -1.83
CA ARG A 7 -5.04 2.54 -1.64
C ARG A 7 -4.40 3.85 -2.09
N PRO A 8 -3.21 4.21 -1.56
CA PRO A 8 -2.48 5.40 -1.99
C PRO A 8 -1.97 5.32 -3.42
N GLN A 9 -1.65 6.49 -3.97
CA GLN A 9 -0.92 6.63 -5.22
C GLN A 9 0.53 6.12 -5.13
N PRO A 10 1.12 5.67 -6.25
CA PRO A 10 0.54 5.50 -7.59
C PRO A 10 -0.24 4.20 -7.77
N GLY A 11 -0.36 3.40 -6.72
CA GLY A 11 -1.06 2.12 -6.75
C GLY A 11 -2.54 2.25 -7.06
N ALA A 12 -3.18 3.34 -6.63
CA ALA A 12 -4.59 3.59 -6.88
C ALA A 12 -4.87 3.73 -8.39
N ASP A 13 -4.07 4.51 -9.11
CA ASP A 13 -4.23 4.67 -10.56
C ASP A 13 -3.98 3.36 -11.32
N ALA A 14 -2.97 2.58 -10.90
CA ALA A 14 -2.70 1.29 -11.51
C ALA A 14 -3.86 0.30 -11.33
N THR A 15 -4.48 0.27 -10.14
CA THR A 15 -5.68 -0.55 -9.87
C THR A 15 -6.87 -0.04 -10.68
N ALA A 16 -7.11 1.28 -10.70
CA ALA A 16 -8.19 1.88 -11.45
C ALA A 16 -8.07 1.61 -12.98
N ALA A 17 -6.85 1.68 -13.52
CA ALA A 17 -6.59 1.35 -14.91
C ALA A 17 -6.95 -0.11 -15.25
N ARG A 18 -6.61 -1.07 -14.35
CA ARG A 18 -6.98 -2.49 -14.54
C ARG A 18 -8.49 -2.69 -14.51
N ILE A 19 -9.21 -2.03 -13.58
CA ILE A 19 -10.67 -2.11 -13.50
C ILE A 19 -11.29 -1.60 -14.80
N ARG A 20 -10.85 -0.44 -15.29
CA ARG A 20 -11.37 0.16 -16.54
C ARG A 20 -11.03 -0.69 -17.78
N ALA A 21 -9.82 -1.25 -17.85
CA ALA A 21 -9.45 -2.18 -18.92
C ALA A 21 -10.33 -3.45 -18.96
N GLY A 22 -10.86 -3.88 -17.81
CA GLY A 22 -11.82 -4.96 -17.69
C GLY A 22 -13.29 -4.53 -17.90
N GLY A 23 -13.56 -3.31 -18.40
CA GLY A 23 -14.91 -2.79 -18.62
C GLY A 23 -15.62 -2.33 -17.34
N GLY A 24 -14.91 -2.19 -16.22
CA GLY A 24 -15.47 -1.71 -14.96
C GLY A 24 -15.33 -0.21 -14.76
N GLU A 25 -16.00 0.30 -13.75
CA GLU A 25 -15.89 1.68 -13.27
C GLU A 25 -15.06 1.74 -12.00
N ALA A 26 -14.10 2.67 -11.93
CA ALA A 26 -13.23 2.85 -10.76
C ALA A 26 -13.33 4.28 -10.23
N ILE A 27 -13.72 4.39 -8.97
CA ILE A 27 -13.69 5.61 -8.18
C ILE A 27 -12.44 5.55 -7.29
N VAL A 28 -11.62 6.60 -7.30
CA VAL A 28 -10.35 6.62 -6.55
C VAL A 28 -10.46 7.58 -5.37
N ALA A 29 -10.46 7.03 -4.16
CA ALA A 29 -10.56 7.79 -2.90
C ALA A 29 -9.53 7.25 -1.89
N PRO A 30 -8.25 7.60 -2.03
CA PRO A 30 -7.19 7.06 -1.18
C PRO A 30 -7.41 7.38 0.30
N MET A 31 -7.32 6.37 1.17
CA MET A 31 -7.39 6.55 2.62
C MET A 31 -6.15 7.25 3.20
N PHE A 32 -5.06 7.27 2.44
CA PHE A 32 -3.82 7.96 2.83
C PHE A 32 -3.23 8.69 1.63
N GLN A 33 -2.79 9.93 1.87
CA GLN A 33 -2.01 10.71 0.92
C GLN A 33 -0.54 10.69 1.35
N VAL A 34 0.33 10.21 0.48
CA VAL A 34 1.76 10.18 0.73
C VAL A 34 2.36 11.52 0.33
N GLN A 35 3.02 12.18 1.28
CA GLN A 35 3.63 13.50 1.10
C GLN A 35 5.14 13.44 1.42
N PRO A 36 6.00 14.13 0.67
CA PRO A 36 7.39 14.26 1.03
C PRO A 36 7.56 15.03 2.33
N VAL A 37 8.62 14.73 3.06
CA VAL A 37 9.05 15.47 4.24
C VAL A 37 10.43 16.04 3.96
N THR A 38 10.65 17.30 4.34
CA THR A 38 12.00 17.90 4.29
C THR A 38 12.91 17.15 5.26
N TRP A 39 14.10 16.79 4.79
CA TRP A 39 15.06 16.03 5.58
C TRP A 39 16.49 16.48 5.25
N ASP A 40 17.38 16.32 6.22
CA ASP A 40 18.80 16.62 6.06
C ASP A 40 19.50 15.40 5.45
N VAL A 41 20.14 15.62 4.31
CA VAL A 41 20.92 14.60 3.61
C VAL A 41 22.27 14.45 4.28
N PRO A 42 22.56 13.34 4.94
CA PRO A 42 23.85 13.15 5.60
C PRO A 42 24.98 13.01 4.59
N ASP A 43 26.20 13.13 5.07
CA ASP A 43 27.39 12.85 4.25
C ASP A 43 27.39 11.38 3.83
N PRO A 44 27.41 11.07 2.53
CA PRO A 44 27.48 9.69 2.07
C PRO A 44 28.73 8.94 2.56
N ALA A 45 29.85 9.62 2.79
CA ALA A 45 31.07 9.01 3.31
C ALA A 45 30.93 8.48 4.75
N ALA A 46 29.93 8.94 5.50
CA ALA A 46 29.63 8.43 6.84
C ALA A 46 28.85 7.10 6.83
N HIS A 47 28.46 6.59 5.66
CA HIS A 47 27.59 5.42 5.50
C HIS A 47 28.16 4.41 4.51
N ASP A 48 27.80 3.14 4.68
CA ASP A 48 28.30 2.03 3.87
C ASP A 48 27.23 1.52 2.90
N ALA A 49 25.95 1.80 3.15
CA ALA A 49 24.83 1.36 2.32
C ALA A 49 23.59 2.24 2.50
N LEU A 50 22.68 2.17 1.53
CA LEU A 50 21.37 2.78 1.55
C LEU A 50 20.31 1.70 1.68
N VAL A 51 19.34 1.87 2.60
CA VAL A 51 18.32 0.86 2.89
C VAL A 51 16.91 1.43 2.65
N PHE A 52 16.12 0.72 1.84
CA PHE A 52 14.73 1.04 1.59
C PHE A 52 13.81 -0.13 1.91
N THR A 53 12.84 0.10 2.78
CA THR A 53 11.78 -0.85 3.10
C THR A 53 10.44 -0.51 2.42
N SER A 54 10.42 0.55 1.60
CA SER A 54 9.23 1.01 0.87
C SER A 54 9.63 1.77 -0.39
N ALA A 55 8.94 1.50 -1.50
CA ALA A 55 9.08 2.27 -2.74
C ALA A 55 8.72 3.77 -2.55
N ASN A 56 7.88 4.10 -1.58
CA ASN A 56 7.55 5.49 -1.28
C ASN A 56 8.75 6.25 -0.71
N ALA A 57 9.63 5.61 0.05
CA ALA A 57 10.85 6.26 0.52
C ALA A 57 11.74 6.70 -0.65
N VAL A 58 11.85 5.87 -1.69
CA VAL A 58 12.59 6.23 -2.92
C VAL A 58 11.92 7.40 -3.64
N ARG A 59 10.60 7.31 -3.87
CA ARG A 59 9.84 8.31 -4.65
C ARG A 59 9.80 9.68 -4.00
N HIS A 60 9.84 9.73 -2.66
CA HIS A 60 9.68 10.97 -1.90
C HIS A 60 10.97 11.48 -1.24
N ALA A 61 12.11 10.79 -1.44
CA ALA A 61 13.41 11.29 -0.98
C ALA A 61 13.88 12.57 -1.69
N GLY A 62 13.28 12.90 -2.83
CA GLY A 62 13.53 14.14 -3.55
C GLY A 62 14.95 14.24 -4.11
N VAL A 63 15.37 15.46 -4.38
CA VAL A 63 16.70 15.77 -4.99
C VAL A 63 17.88 15.33 -4.13
N GLY A 64 17.68 15.19 -2.83
CA GLY A 64 18.72 14.73 -1.88
C GLY A 64 19.22 13.32 -2.19
N LEU A 65 18.38 12.48 -2.83
CA LEU A 65 18.75 11.12 -3.21
C LEU A 65 19.94 11.07 -4.20
N ALA A 66 20.07 12.08 -5.04
CA ALA A 66 21.16 12.15 -6.00
C ALA A 66 22.56 12.18 -5.34
N ARG A 67 22.67 12.75 -4.14
CA ARG A 67 23.93 12.80 -3.35
C ARG A 67 24.33 11.44 -2.78
N LEU A 68 23.41 10.49 -2.71
CA LEU A 68 23.59 9.17 -2.10
C LEU A 68 23.81 8.06 -3.14
N LYS A 69 23.96 8.38 -4.43
CA LYS A 69 24.08 7.40 -5.52
C LYS A 69 25.33 6.53 -5.46
N SER A 70 26.36 6.97 -4.73
CA SER A 70 27.57 6.17 -4.52
C SER A 70 27.38 5.00 -3.55
N LEU A 71 26.31 5.02 -2.76
CA LEU A 71 26.03 3.96 -1.79
C LEU A 71 25.30 2.77 -2.46
N PRO A 72 25.72 1.53 -2.19
CA PRO A 72 24.99 0.35 -2.61
C PRO A 72 23.64 0.27 -1.90
N VAL A 73 22.61 -0.19 -2.61
CA VAL A 73 21.23 -0.21 -2.12
C VAL A 73 20.80 -1.63 -1.73
N PHE A 74 20.18 -1.73 -0.57
CA PHE A 74 19.46 -2.88 -0.07
C PHE A 74 17.97 -2.54 0.03
N ALA A 75 17.10 -3.33 -0.61
CA ALA A 75 15.67 -3.02 -0.71
C ALA A 75 14.80 -4.20 -0.26
N VAL A 76 13.70 -3.93 0.47
CA VAL A 76 12.67 -4.94 0.72
C VAL A 76 11.69 -4.95 -0.45
N GLY A 77 11.59 -6.11 -1.10
CA GLY A 77 10.64 -6.37 -2.17
C GLY A 77 10.96 -5.73 -3.53
N GLU A 78 10.57 -6.42 -4.59
CA GLU A 78 10.91 -6.04 -5.97
C GLU A 78 10.31 -4.68 -6.39
N SER A 79 9.16 -4.28 -5.83
CA SER A 79 8.56 -2.97 -6.12
C SER A 79 9.44 -1.81 -5.63
N THR A 80 10.10 -1.98 -4.48
CA THR A 80 11.05 -1.03 -3.89
C THR A 80 12.35 -1.00 -4.71
N ALA A 81 12.87 -2.18 -5.04
CA ALA A 81 14.07 -2.34 -5.85
C ALA A 81 13.90 -1.69 -7.23
N ARG A 82 12.76 -1.91 -7.88
CA ARG A 82 12.43 -1.29 -9.18
C ARG A 82 12.36 0.23 -9.08
N ALA A 83 11.74 0.76 -8.03
CA ALA A 83 11.72 2.20 -7.80
C ALA A 83 13.14 2.77 -7.63
N ALA A 84 14.02 2.07 -6.88
CA ALA A 84 15.40 2.48 -6.68
C ALA A 84 16.20 2.46 -8.00
N ARG A 85 16.13 1.38 -8.77
CA ARG A 85 16.80 1.27 -10.09
C ARG A 85 16.34 2.37 -11.06
N ALA A 86 15.05 2.72 -11.04
CA ALA A 86 14.50 3.78 -11.90
C ALA A 86 15.09 5.19 -11.59
N THR A 87 15.67 5.40 -10.40
CA THR A 87 16.38 6.63 -10.03
C THR A 87 17.90 6.57 -10.28
N GLY A 88 18.38 5.46 -10.86
CA GLY A 88 19.79 5.24 -11.15
C GLY A 88 20.62 4.82 -9.91
N LEU A 89 19.98 4.24 -8.90
CA LEU A 89 20.65 3.65 -7.75
C LEU A 89 21.10 2.21 -8.03
N ASP A 90 22.25 1.82 -7.47
CA ASP A 90 22.82 0.47 -7.57
C ASP A 90 22.21 -0.48 -6.54
N VAL A 91 21.19 -1.24 -6.93
CA VAL A 91 20.51 -2.20 -6.04
C VAL A 91 21.27 -3.52 -6.01
N ARG A 92 21.92 -3.79 -4.88
CA ARG A 92 22.74 -4.99 -4.64
C ARG A 92 21.92 -6.18 -4.17
N THR A 93 20.96 -5.93 -3.27
CA THR A 93 20.18 -7.02 -2.66
C THR A 93 18.70 -6.64 -2.60
N VAL A 94 17.85 -7.61 -2.91
CA VAL A 94 16.40 -7.51 -2.75
C VAL A 94 15.96 -8.58 -1.76
N GLY A 95 15.62 -8.16 -0.53
CA GLY A 95 15.03 -9.03 0.48
C GLY A 95 13.57 -9.34 0.16
N SER A 96 13.12 -10.54 0.49
CA SER A 96 11.78 -11.02 0.14
C SER A 96 10.70 -10.62 1.15
N ASP A 97 11.00 -10.57 2.45
CA ASP A 97 9.97 -10.65 3.49
C ASP A 97 9.79 -9.37 4.31
N ASN A 98 10.79 -8.98 5.08
CA ASN A 98 10.65 -7.86 6.00
C ASN A 98 11.98 -7.13 6.24
N ALA A 99 11.91 -6.05 7.02
CA ALA A 99 13.10 -5.26 7.35
C ALA A 99 14.12 -6.04 8.18
N GLU A 100 13.68 -6.90 9.08
CA GLU A 100 14.55 -7.63 10.00
C GLU A 100 15.48 -8.60 9.24
N THR A 101 14.92 -9.40 8.34
CA THR A 101 15.68 -10.31 7.47
C THR A 101 16.65 -9.52 6.60
N LEU A 102 16.20 -8.40 6.00
CA LEU A 102 17.10 -7.56 5.20
C LEU A 102 18.28 -7.02 6.00
N PHE A 103 18.06 -6.63 7.26
CA PHE A 103 19.16 -6.15 8.11
C PHE A 103 20.15 -7.27 8.52
N ALA A 104 19.69 -8.53 8.58
CA ALA A 104 20.58 -9.67 8.75
C ALA A 104 21.48 -9.85 7.51
N ASP A 105 20.90 -9.75 6.30
CA ASP A 105 21.64 -9.83 5.03
C ASP A 105 22.66 -8.68 4.90
N ILE A 106 22.29 -7.47 5.33
CA ILE A 106 23.15 -6.28 5.35
C ILE A 106 24.38 -6.51 6.24
N ALA A 107 24.18 -7.03 7.46
CA ALA A 107 25.27 -7.34 8.37
C ALA A 107 26.17 -8.46 7.81
N ALA A 108 25.60 -9.51 7.23
CA ALA A 108 26.36 -10.59 6.59
C ALA A 108 27.18 -10.10 5.37
N ALA A 109 26.74 -9.04 4.70
CA ALA A 109 27.46 -8.38 3.62
C ALA A 109 28.57 -7.44 4.10
N GLY A 110 28.83 -7.34 5.42
CA GLY A 110 29.89 -6.54 6.01
C GLY A 110 29.55 -5.03 6.13
N VAL A 111 28.31 -4.64 5.92
CA VAL A 111 27.86 -3.26 6.13
C VAL A 111 27.70 -3.00 7.62
N MET A 112 28.28 -1.91 8.11
CA MET A 112 28.24 -1.53 9.52
C MET A 112 27.42 -0.28 9.80
N ARG A 113 27.34 0.65 8.84
CA ARG A 113 26.72 1.97 9.01
C ARG A 113 25.66 2.23 7.94
N PRO A 114 24.56 1.46 7.91
CA PRO A 114 23.51 1.65 6.93
C PRO A 114 22.73 2.95 7.17
N LEU A 115 22.43 3.70 6.08
CA LEU A 115 21.49 4.81 6.08
C LEU A 115 20.12 4.29 5.62
N ARG A 116 19.14 4.35 6.50
CA ARG A 116 17.77 3.92 6.24
C ARG A 116 16.86 5.11 5.94
N LEU A 117 16.25 5.16 4.75
CA LEU A 117 15.23 6.16 4.40
C LEU A 117 13.84 5.54 4.56
N VAL A 118 12.96 6.23 5.32
CA VAL A 118 11.68 5.67 5.78
C VAL A 118 10.53 6.68 5.72
N GLY A 119 9.31 6.19 5.91
CA GLY A 119 8.15 7.02 6.24
C GLY A 119 8.06 7.33 7.73
N ALA A 120 7.25 8.32 8.12
CA ALA A 120 7.03 8.69 9.51
C ALA A 120 6.54 7.52 10.37
N ASP A 121 5.71 6.64 9.81
CA ASP A 121 5.17 5.46 10.50
C ASP A 121 6.05 4.21 10.27
N HIS A 122 7.32 4.31 10.64
CA HIS A 122 8.25 3.19 10.50
C HIS A 122 8.45 2.45 11.83
N GLY A 123 8.67 1.12 11.74
CA GLY A 123 9.11 0.32 12.89
C GLY A 123 10.57 0.62 13.26
N ALA A 124 10.89 0.54 14.54
CA ALA A 124 12.27 0.58 14.99
C ALA A 124 13.07 -0.62 14.46
N VAL A 125 14.36 -0.43 14.24
CA VAL A 125 15.31 -1.51 13.99
C VAL A 125 16.29 -1.51 15.17
N THR A 126 16.29 -2.62 15.92
CA THR A 126 17.18 -2.78 17.09
C THR A 126 18.19 -3.88 16.77
N ARG A 127 19.38 -3.47 16.36
CA ARG A 127 20.52 -4.36 16.11
C ARG A 127 21.78 -3.75 16.72
N SER A 128 22.42 -4.51 17.62
CA SER A 128 23.65 -4.07 18.31
C SER A 128 24.90 -4.14 17.44
N ASP A 129 24.84 -4.87 16.34
CA ASP A 129 25.93 -5.07 15.38
C ASP A 129 25.94 -4.02 14.26
N LEU A 130 24.96 -3.10 14.20
CA LEU A 130 24.86 -2.06 13.19
C LEU A 130 24.65 -0.68 13.80
N ILE A 131 25.27 0.34 13.20
CA ILE A 131 25.02 1.75 13.52
C ILE A 131 24.03 2.30 12.49
N VAL A 132 22.74 2.03 12.70
CA VAL A 132 21.67 2.41 11.76
C VAL A 132 21.33 3.89 11.91
N THR A 133 21.59 4.68 10.86
CA THR A 133 21.06 6.05 10.75
C THR A 133 19.73 6.02 10.02
N THR A 134 18.69 6.59 10.63
CA THR A 134 17.35 6.66 10.02
C THR A 134 16.99 8.11 9.67
N ARG A 135 16.43 8.31 8.46
CA ARG A 135 15.85 9.59 8.03
C ARG A 135 14.43 9.40 7.52
N ILE A 136 13.53 10.23 8.04
CA ILE A 136 12.13 10.26 7.56
C ILE A 136 12.09 11.13 6.32
N VAL A 137 11.65 10.58 5.20
CA VAL A 137 11.60 11.25 3.90
C VAL A 137 10.18 11.44 3.36
N TYR A 138 9.20 10.77 3.97
CA TYR A 138 7.79 10.95 3.65
C TYR A 138 6.89 10.69 4.87
N ARG A 139 5.65 11.15 4.78
CA ARG A 139 4.57 10.76 5.68
C ARG A 139 3.35 10.33 4.89
N ALA A 140 2.46 9.59 5.52
CA ALA A 140 1.19 9.19 4.95
C ALA A 140 0.05 9.82 5.77
N ASP A 141 -0.49 10.93 5.28
CA ASP A 141 -1.57 11.65 5.95
C ASP A 141 -2.89 10.90 5.74
N ALA A 142 -3.58 10.60 6.83
CA ALA A 142 -4.87 9.93 6.80
C ALA A 142 -5.96 10.88 6.25
N ALA A 143 -6.84 10.38 5.40
CA ALA A 143 -8.05 11.09 5.03
C ALA A 143 -8.91 11.31 6.27
N THR A 144 -9.57 12.47 6.35
CA THR A 144 -10.47 12.81 7.47
C THR A 144 -11.92 12.44 7.19
N LYS A 145 -12.28 12.30 5.92
CA LYS A 145 -13.62 11.92 5.44
C LYS A 145 -13.53 11.29 4.06
N LEU A 146 -14.55 10.51 3.69
CA LEU A 146 -14.74 10.08 2.30
C LEU A 146 -15.22 11.26 1.45
N PRO A 147 -14.73 11.41 0.21
CA PRO A 147 -15.25 12.39 -0.72
C PRO A 147 -16.67 12.03 -1.17
N PRO A 148 -17.50 13.02 -1.61
CA PRO A 148 -18.91 12.80 -1.96
C PRO A 148 -19.11 11.71 -3.04
N ASP A 149 -18.28 11.70 -4.07
CA ASP A 149 -18.31 10.70 -5.15
C ASP A 149 -18.06 9.27 -4.67
N ALA A 150 -17.22 9.10 -3.64
CA ALA A 150 -17.01 7.80 -3.01
C ALA A 150 -18.22 7.35 -2.20
N ILE A 151 -18.90 8.28 -1.50
CA ILE A 151 -20.14 7.99 -0.76
C ILE A 151 -21.26 7.61 -1.73
N GLU A 152 -21.42 8.36 -2.81
CA GLU A 152 -22.40 8.09 -3.87
C GLU A 152 -22.13 6.73 -4.54
N ALA A 153 -20.85 6.43 -4.83
CA ALA A 153 -20.47 5.15 -5.40
C ALA A 153 -20.82 3.97 -4.48
N LEU A 154 -20.55 4.09 -3.18
CA LEU A 154 -20.93 3.06 -2.20
C LEU A 154 -22.44 2.88 -2.13
N ALA A 155 -23.22 3.97 -2.09
CA ALA A 155 -24.68 3.91 -2.10
C ALA A 155 -25.22 3.27 -3.40
N ALA A 156 -24.51 3.41 -4.52
CA ALA A 156 -24.82 2.78 -5.81
C ALA A 156 -24.22 1.37 -5.97
N GLY A 157 -23.78 0.73 -4.88
CA GLY A 157 -23.32 -0.67 -4.88
C GLY A 157 -21.85 -0.87 -5.32
N ALA A 158 -21.01 0.15 -5.26
CA ALA A 158 -19.58 -0.04 -5.52
C ALA A 158 -18.93 -0.90 -4.42
N ILE A 159 -18.05 -1.84 -4.83
CA ILE A 159 -17.29 -2.68 -3.92
C ILE A 159 -16.06 -1.93 -3.44
N ALA A 160 -15.87 -1.81 -2.11
CA ALA A 160 -14.68 -1.18 -1.55
C ALA A 160 -13.48 -2.15 -1.55
N LEU A 161 -12.35 -1.74 -2.15
CA LEU A 161 -11.15 -2.55 -2.27
C LEU A 161 -10.14 -2.20 -1.18
N LEU A 162 -9.89 -3.14 -0.27
CA LEU A 162 -9.05 -2.98 0.92
C LEU A 162 -7.67 -3.60 0.69
N HIS A 163 -6.67 -2.78 0.35
CA HIS A 163 -5.31 -3.20 0.00
C HIS A 163 -4.34 -3.28 1.19
N SER A 164 -4.77 -2.90 2.40
CA SER A 164 -3.95 -3.02 3.60
C SER A 164 -4.80 -2.98 4.87
N PRO A 165 -4.36 -3.59 5.97
CA PRO A 165 -5.05 -3.52 7.26
C PRO A 165 -5.25 -2.08 7.75
N ARG A 166 -4.24 -1.21 7.57
CA ARG A 166 -4.31 0.20 7.99
C ARG A 166 -5.41 0.98 7.25
N ALA A 167 -5.49 0.83 5.92
CA ALA A 167 -6.54 1.47 5.13
C ALA A 167 -7.92 0.88 5.43
N ALA A 168 -7.99 -0.43 5.67
CA ALA A 168 -9.22 -1.12 6.06
C ALA A 168 -9.77 -0.62 7.41
N ALA A 169 -8.91 -0.49 8.42
CA ALA A 169 -9.29 0.04 9.73
C ALA A 169 -9.81 1.48 9.64
N LEU A 170 -9.11 2.34 8.88
CA LEU A 170 -9.53 3.72 8.69
C LEU A 170 -10.87 3.81 7.95
N PHE A 171 -11.04 3.05 6.86
CA PHE A 171 -12.30 2.97 6.14
C PHE A 171 -13.44 2.47 7.03
N GLY A 172 -13.20 1.37 7.78
CA GLY A 172 -14.18 0.84 8.72
C GLY A 172 -14.59 1.82 9.81
N SER A 173 -13.65 2.64 10.32
CA SER A 173 -13.96 3.68 11.31
C SER A 173 -14.74 4.84 10.71
N MET A 174 -14.49 5.25 9.46
CA MET A 174 -15.22 6.31 8.77
C MET A 174 -16.67 5.93 8.47
N ILE A 175 -16.91 4.69 8.06
CA ILE A 175 -18.28 4.18 7.85
C ILE A 175 -19.01 3.97 9.19
N GLY A 176 -18.26 3.67 10.26
CA GLY A 176 -18.82 3.40 11.57
C GLY A 176 -19.67 2.13 11.60
N THR A 177 -20.63 2.09 12.55
CA THR A 177 -21.60 1.00 12.72
C THR A 177 -23.00 1.38 12.18
N SER A 178 -23.04 2.35 11.27
CA SER A 178 -24.29 2.85 10.70
C SER A 178 -25.02 1.77 9.88
N PRO A 179 -26.35 1.87 9.69
CA PRO A 179 -27.12 0.98 8.83
C PRO A 179 -26.57 0.90 7.38
N GLN A 180 -25.95 1.99 6.90
CA GLN A 180 -25.33 2.01 5.57
C GLN A 180 -24.22 0.96 5.43
N ARG A 181 -23.50 0.60 6.52
CA ARG A 181 -22.47 -0.42 6.51
C ARG A 181 -23.00 -1.77 6.02
N ALA A 182 -24.22 -2.15 6.43
CA ALA A 182 -24.88 -3.38 6.02
C ALA A 182 -25.26 -3.43 4.52
N GLY A 183 -25.18 -2.29 3.83
CA GLY A 183 -25.37 -2.19 2.38
C GLY A 183 -24.06 -2.15 1.56
N ILE A 184 -22.89 -2.21 2.22
CA ILE A 184 -21.60 -2.08 1.54
C ILE A 184 -20.91 -3.45 1.40
N GLN A 185 -20.48 -3.76 0.19
CA GLN A 185 -19.66 -4.93 -0.11
C GLN A 185 -18.17 -4.55 -0.05
N ILE A 186 -17.34 -5.43 0.52
CA ILE A 186 -15.90 -5.22 0.61
C ILE A 186 -15.12 -6.42 0.07
N ALA A 187 -14.01 -6.14 -0.60
CA ALA A 187 -13.02 -7.13 -0.98
C ALA A 187 -11.68 -6.78 -0.32
N ALA A 188 -11.11 -7.71 0.42
CA ALA A 188 -9.86 -7.52 1.17
C ALA A 188 -8.71 -8.32 0.53
N ILE A 189 -7.53 -7.69 0.48
CA ILE A 189 -6.32 -8.31 -0.09
C ILE A 189 -5.77 -9.45 0.77
N SER A 190 -6.16 -9.50 2.05
CA SER A 190 -5.71 -10.51 3.02
C SER A 190 -6.68 -10.62 4.18
N ALA A 191 -6.58 -11.72 4.94
CA ALA A 191 -7.34 -11.92 6.18
C ALA A 191 -7.08 -10.82 7.22
N ALA A 192 -5.84 -10.31 7.30
CA ALA A 192 -5.51 -9.19 8.18
C ALA A 192 -6.24 -7.90 7.79
N ALA A 193 -6.37 -7.61 6.49
CA ALA A 193 -7.14 -6.45 6.02
C ALA A 193 -8.64 -6.64 6.25
N ALA A 194 -9.18 -7.84 6.05
CA ALA A 194 -10.57 -8.17 6.36
C ALA A 194 -10.89 -7.98 7.85
N LYS A 195 -10.05 -8.53 8.73
CA LYS A 195 -10.18 -8.38 10.18
C LYS A 195 -10.13 -6.91 10.61
N ALA A 196 -9.21 -6.13 10.04
CA ALA A 196 -9.05 -4.72 10.36
C ALA A 196 -10.24 -3.84 9.92
N ALA A 197 -10.98 -4.24 8.89
CA ALA A 197 -12.20 -3.56 8.46
C ALA A 197 -13.36 -3.72 9.47
N GLY A 198 -13.30 -4.74 10.32
CA GLY A 198 -14.39 -5.09 11.25
C GLY A 198 -15.53 -5.83 10.55
N GLU A 199 -16.64 -6.00 11.27
CA GLU A 199 -17.79 -6.80 10.87
C GLU A 199 -18.98 -5.92 10.46
N GLY A 200 -20.09 -6.57 10.01
CA GLY A 200 -21.36 -5.90 9.68
C GLY A 200 -21.45 -5.36 8.25
N TRP A 201 -20.61 -5.83 7.34
CA TRP A 201 -20.68 -5.53 5.92
C TRP A 201 -21.74 -6.40 5.22
N GLN A 202 -22.33 -5.92 4.12
CA GLN A 202 -23.27 -6.71 3.31
C GLN A 202 -22.64 -8.03 2.84
N ALA A 203 -21.41 -7.94 2.34
CA ALA A 203 -20.61 -9.09 1.96
C ALA A 203 -19.12 -8.76 2.10
N LEU A 204 -18.34 -9.78 2.43
CA LEU A 204 -16.89 -9.70 2.52
C LEU A 204 -16.27 -10.86 1.76
N THR A 205 -15.30 -10.57 0.90
CA THR A 205 -14.46 -11.58 0.26
C THR A 205 -12.99 -11.28 0.49
N ILE A 206 -12.16 -12.32 0.45
CA ILE A 206 -10.70 -12.21 0.63
C ILE A 206 -10.03 -12.76 -0.63
N ALA A 207 -9.00 -12.04 -1.10
CA ALA A 207 -8.17 -12.50 -2.20
C ALA A 207 -7.42 -13.79 -1.82
N THR A 208 -7.30 -14.72 -2.76
CA THR A 208 -6.60 -16.01 -2.55
C THR A 208 -5.09 -15.86 -2.31
N VAL A 209 -4.51 -14.82 -2.90
CA VAL A 209 -3.11 -14.39 -2.69
C VAL A 209 -3.08 -12.86 -2.58
N PRO A 210 -2.10 -12.26 -1.88
CA PRO A 210 -2.10 -10.81 -1.61
C PRO A 210 -1.60 -10.00 -2.81
N THR A 211 -2.27 -10.17 -3.96
CA THR A 211 -2.01 -9.42 -5.20
C THR A 211 -3.22 -8.62 -5.62
N ASP A 212 -3.00 -7.49 -6.31
CA ASP A 212 -4.06 -6.65 -6.85
C ASP A 212 -4.97 -7.43 -7.83
N GLN A 213 -4.37 -8.29 -8.65
CA GLN A 213 -5.12 -9.12 -9.60
C GLN A 213 -6.08 -10.10 -8.88
N ALA A 214 -5.62 -10.78 -7.83
CA ALA A 214 -6.45 -11.69 -7.06
C ALA A 214 -7.55 -10.94 -6.28
N LEU A 215 -7.27 -9.74 -5.80
CA LEU A 215 -8.26 -8.87 -5.15
C LEU A 215 -9.37 -8.47 -6.14
N LEU A 216 -9.01 -8.05 -7.35
CA LEU A 216 -9.99 -7.71 -8.40
C LEU A 216 -10.82 -8.93 -8.82
N ALA A 217 -10.21 -10.11 -8.93
CA ALA A 217 -10.92 -11.36 -9.21
C ALA A 217 -11.89 -11.72 -8.07
N ALA A 218 -11.52 -11.50 -6.81
CA ALA A 218 -12.41 -11.72 -5.68
C ALA A 218 -13.58 -10.73 -5.69
N ALA A 219 -13.33 -9.45 -5.97
CA ALA A 219 -14.37 -8.43 -6.09
C ALA A 219 -15.35 -8.72 -7.23
N ALA A 220 -14.86 -9.21 -8.39
CA ALA A 220 -15.72 -9.56 -9.52
C ALA A 220 -16.74 -10.66 -9.15
N ARG A 221 -16.31 -11.68 -8.38
CA ARG A 221 -17.22 -12.75 -7.90
C ARG A 221 -18.34 -12.22 -7.00
N LEU A 222 -18.12 -11.15 -6.21
CA LEU A 222 -19.19 -10.53 -5.44
C LEU A 222 -20.26 -9.90 -6.33
N CYS A 223 -19.88 -9.34 -7.47
CA CYS A 223 -20.86 -8.81 -8.44
C CYS A 223 -21.75 -9.92 -9.03
N GLU A 224 -21.18 -11.10 -9.32
CA GLU A 224 -21.91 -12.23 -9.90
C GLU A 224 -22.89 -12.84 -8.90
N THR A 225 -22.53 -12.94 -7.63
CA THR A 225 -23.40 -13.49 -6.58
C THR A 225 -24.47 -12.51 -6.10
N GLY A 226 -24.25 -11.19 -6.26
CA GLY A 226 -25.23 -10.15 -5.95
C GLY A 226 -26.28 -9.91 -7.03
N ALA A 227 -26.06 -10.35 -8.25
CA ALA A 227 -27.07 -10.47 -9.30
C ALA A 227 -27.88 -11.76 -9.08
N GLY A 228 -28.82 -11.72 -8.12
CA GLY A 228 -29.78 -12.81 -7.91
C GLY A 228 -30.54 -13.10 -9.20
N PRO A 229 -31.10 -14.33 -9.38
CA PRO A 229 -31.76 -14.72 -10.62
C PRO A 229 -32.91 -13.75 -10.92
N GLU A 230 -32.82 -13.08 -12.07
CA GLU A 230 -33.98 -12.38 -12.62
C GLU A 230 -35.13 -13.40 -12.71
N ASN A 231 -36.20 -13.13 -11.97
CA ASN A 231 -37.41 -13.89 -11.97
C ASN A 231 -38.02 -13.80 -13.40
N HIS A 232 -37.70 -14.74 -14.27
CA HIS A 232 -38.48 -14.99 -15.45
C HIS A 232 -39.81 -15.62 -15.02
N ALA A 233 -40.68 -14.77 -14.47
CA ALA A 233 -42.10 -15.08 -14.45
C ALA A 233 -42.62 -14.90 -15.89
N GLY A 234 -42.58 -16.00 -16.64
CA GLY A 234 -43.26 -16.11 -17.92
C GLY A 234 -44.75 -16.01 -17.72
N ALA A 235 -45.37 -15.22 -18.56
CA ALA A 235 -46.78 -15.21 -18.80
C ALA A 235 -47.24 -16.48 -19.53
#